data_2b9101940326e3174702e8e2385b7e28
#
_entry.id   2b9101940326e3174702e8e2385b7e28
#
_cell.length_a   1.000
_cell.length_b   1.000
_cell.length_c   1.000
_cell.angle_alpha   90.00
_cell.angle_beta   90.00
_cell.angle_gamma   90.00
#
_symmetry.space_group_name_H-M   'P 1'
#
loop_
_entity.id
_entity.type
_entity.pdbx_description
1 polymer ?
#
loop_
_entity_poly.entity_id
_entity_poly.type
_entity_poly.pdbx_seq_one_letter_code
_entity_poly.pdbx_strand_id
1 'polypeptide(L)'
;VSALLTVKLEKADYQEKVDKALKNFRQNAQMPGFRKGMVPMSLVKKMYGKSVTAEEVNKLLSETVYNYIQDNKVNILGEPLPNEDKQPVIDFDTMEEFEFLFDIALAPEFEAKVTAKDKVEYYNIDVTDEMVNAQVSQYKQRAGQYQKVDSFQGNDMLKGLLAELDAEGNTKEGGIQVEGAVMMPEYMKNAD
;
A
#
# COMPACT_ATOMS: atom_id res chain seq x y z
N VAL A 1 18.18 -18.61 4.46
CA VAL A 1 19.15 -18.62 3.35
C VAL A 1 18.69 -17.61 2.31
N SER A 2 19.60 -16.72 1.86
CA SER A 2 19.29 -15.76 0.79
C SER A 2 19.63 -16.37 -0.57
N ALA A 3 18.82 -16.06 -1.58
CA ALA A 3 19.05 -16.43 -2.97
C ALA A 3 18.76 -15.25 -3.88
N LEU A 4 19.37 -15.27 -5.08
CA LEU A 4 19.13 -14.27 -6.11
C LEU A 4 18.27 -14.90 -7.20
N LEU A 5 17.13 -14.30 -7.48
CA LEU A 5 16.25 -14.65 -8.57
C LEU A 5 16.49 -13.71 -9.74
N THR A 6 16.86 -14.26 -10.89
CA THR A 6 17.07 -13.50 -12.12
C THR A 6 15.93 -13.79 -13.08
N VAL A 7 15.25 -12.75 -13.55
CA VAL A 7 14.20 -12.84 -14.56
C VAL A 7 14.66 -12.12 -15.81
N LYS A 8 14.68 -12.83 -16.93
CA LYS A 8 14.98 -12.27 -18.25
C LYS A 8 13.68 -12.21 -19.05
N LEU A 9 13.44 -11.05 -19.64
CA LEU A 9 12.29 -10.82 -20.51
C LEU A 9 12.82 -10.39 -21.89
N GLU A 10 12.44 -11.15 -22.89
CA GLU A 10 12.74 -10.85 -24.28
C GLU A 10 11.59 -10.06 -24.92
N LYS A 11 11.87 -9.39 -26.02
CA LYS A 11 10.87 -8.61 -26.77
C LYS A 11 9.62 -9.42 -27.12
N ALA A 12 9.80 -10.69 -27.44
CA ALA A 12 8.70 -11.60 -27.78
C ALA A 12 7.69 -11.79 -26.63
N ASP A 13 8.15 -11.68 -25.39
CA ASP A 13 7.31 -11.94 -24.20
C ASP A 13 6.32 -10.81 -23.93
N TYR A 14 6.68 -9.56 -24.24
CA TYR A 14 5.86 -8.41 -23.88
C TYR A 14 5.30 -7.62 -25.07
N GLN A 15 5.87 -7.75 -26.28
CA GLN A 15 5.52 -6.92 -27.43
C GLN A 15 4.04 -6.98 -27.80
N GLU A 16 3.43 -8.15 -27.76
CA GLU A 16 1.99 -8.30 -28.05
C GLU A 16 1.13 -7.57 -27.02
N LYS A 17 1.49 -7.69 -25.72
CA LYS A 17 0.79 -6.99 -24.61
C LYS A 17 0.91 -5.48 -24.78
N VAL A 18 2.10 -4.98 -25.11
CA VAL A 18 2.37 -3.55 -25.37
C VAL A 18 1.56 -3.02 -26.56
N ASP A 19 1.55 -3.75 -27.69
CA ASP A 19 0.79 -3.33 -28.87
C ASP A 19 -0.73 -3.32 -28.60
N LYS A 20 -1.23 -4.25 -27.82
CA LYS A 20 -2.64 -4.30 -27.37
C LYS A 20 -2.95 -3.13 -26.43
N ALA A 21 -2.10 -2.86 -25.47
CA ALA A 21 -2.25 -1.74 -24.54
C ALA A 21 -2.23 -0.39 -25.27
N LEU A 22 -1.32 -0.20 -26.21
CA LEU A 22 -1.24 1.01 -27.04
C LEU A 22 -2.49 1.19 -27.92
N LYS A 23 -3.06 0.10 -28.47
CA LYS A 23 -4.32 0.16 -29.21
C LYS A 23 -5.49 0.60 -28.32
N ASN A 24 -5.59 0.05 -27.12
CA ASN A 24 -6.60 0.43 -26.13
C ASN A 24 -6.42 1.89 -25.67
N PHE A 25 -5.18 2.29 -25.41
CA PHE A 25 -4.86 3.67 -25.06
C PHE A 25 -5.29 4.64 -26.16
N ARG A 26 -4.98 4.34 -27.43
CA ARG A 26 -5.38 5.15 -28.58
C ARG A 26 -6.89 5.38 -28.65
N GLN A 27 -7.70 4.35 -28.38
CA GLN A 27 -9.17 4.44 -28.42
C GLN A 27 -9.72 5.45 -27.41
N ASN A 28 -9.04 5.60 -26.26
CA ASN A 28 -9.47 6.48 -25.19
C ASN A 28 -8.73 7.82 -25.16
N ALA A 29 -7.63 7.94 -25.91
CA ALA A 29 -6.80 9.13 -25.93
C ALA A 29 -7.56 10.34 -26.46
N GLN A 30 -7.49 11.43 -25.71
CA GLN A 30 -7.95 12.76 -26.13
C GLN A 30 -6.72 13.64 -26.33
N MET A 31 -6.48 14.05 -27.57
CA MET A 31 -5.38 14.94 -27.93
C MET A 31 -5.89 16.16 -28.67
N PRO A 32 -5.38 17.37 -28.36
CA PRO A 32 -5.70 18.56 -29.13
C PRO A 32 -5.42 18.35 -30.61
N GLY A 33 -6.37 18.73 -31.45
CA GLY A 33 -6.30 18.57 -32.92
C GLY A 33 -6.71 17.19 -33.46
N PHE A 34 -7.04 16.23 -32.61
CA PHE A 34 -7.53 14.91 -33.03
C PHE A 34 -8.87 14.55 -32.41
N ARG A 35 -9.74 13.91 -33.21
CA ARG A 35 -10.96 13.30 -32.66
C ARG A 35 -10.58 12.09 -31.82
N LYS A 36 -11.31 11.85 -30.70
CA LYS A 36 -11.14 10.69 -29.83
C LYS A 36 -11.04 9.38 -30.65
N GLY A 37 -10.00 8.61 -30.39
CA GLY A 37 -9.74 7.34 -31.08
C GLY A 37 -9.09 7.47 -32.47
N MET A 38 -8.90 8.68 -33.01
CA MET A 38 -8.34 8.92 -34.33
C MET A 38 -6.90 9.44 -34.31
N VAL A 39 -6.24 9.40 -33.16
CA VAL A 39 -4.84 9.75 -33.04
C VAL A 39 -3.97 8.74 -33.82
N PRO A 40 -3.02 9.18 -34.68
CA PRO A 40 -2.12 8.26 -35.38
C PRO A 40 -1.32 7.41 -34.40
N MET A 41 -1.22 6.09 -34.68
CA MET A 41 -0.50 5.15 -33.81
C MET A 41 0.97 5.51 -33.63
N SER A 42 1.60 6.07 -34.66
CA SER A 42 2.99 6.54 -34.59
C SER A 42 3.18 7.64 -33.55
N LEU A 43 2.21 8.55 -33.44
CA LEU A 43 2.25 9.62 -32.43
C LEU A 43 2.00 9.06 -31.02
N VAL A 44 1.06 8.13 -30.88
CA VAL A 44 0.81 7.43 -29.61
C VAL A 44 2.06 6.68 -29.15
N LYS A 45 2.69 5.92 -30.03
CA LYS A 45 3.95 5.21 -29.74
C LYS A 45 5.06 6.18 -29.32
N LYS A 46 5.22 7.31 -30.01
CA LYS A 46 6.25 8.29 -29.69
C LYS A 46 6.06 8.95 -28.33
N MET A 47 4.80 9.23 -27.96
CA MET A 47 4.51 9.95 -26.71
C MET A 47 4.38 9.04 -25.49
N TYR A 48 3.81 7.85 -25.68
CA TYR A 48 3.42 6.97 -24.58
C TYR A 48 4.09 5.58 -24.66
N GLY A 49 4.80 5.28 -25.72
CA GLY A 49 5.39 3.96 -25.94
C GLY A 49 6.25 3.51 -24.78
N LYS A 50 7.16 4.36 -24.31
CA LYS A 50 8.07 4.07 -23.19
C LYS A 50 7.28 3.75 -21.90
N SER A 51 6.34 4.60 -21.53
CA SER A 51 5.56 4.42 -20.30
C SER A 51 4.69 3.15 -20.36
N VAL A 52 4.05 2.90 -21.51
CA VAL A 52 3.23 1.70 -21.72
C VAL A 52 4.09 0.44 -21.72
N THR A 53 5.28 0.48 -22.35
CA THR A 53 6.21 -0.65 -22.31
C THR A 53 6.67 -0.94 -20.89
N ALA A 54 7.06 0.09 -20.13
CA ALA A 54 7.47 -0.07 -18.75
C ALA A 54 6.33 -0.66 -17.88
N GLU A 55 5.10 -0.20 -18.09
CA GLU A 55 3.92 -0.72 -17.36
C GLU A 55 3.64 -2.19 -17.67
N GLU A 56 3.64 -2.57 -18.96
CA GLU A 56 3.36 -3.94 -19.36
C GLU A 56 4.50 -4.90 -18.98
N VAL A 57 5.76 -4.44 -19.06
CA VAL A 57 6.92 -5.20 -18.59
C VAL A 57 6.84 -5.43 -17.09
N ASN A 58 6.49 -4.41 -16.29
CA ASN A 58 6.33 -4.56 -14.83
C ASN A 58 5.20 -5.51 -14.46
N LYS A 59 4.08 -5.49 -15.18
CA LYS A 59 2.99 -6.45 -14.97
C LYS A 59 3.44 -7.86 -15.27
N LEU A 60 4.08 -8.07 -16.42
CA LEU A 60 4.59 -9.37 -16.82
C LEU A 60 5.64 -9.90 -15.85
N LEU A 61 6.54 -9.02 -15.38
CA LEU A 61 7.56 -9.35 -14.40
C LEU A 61 6.93 -9.86 -13.09
N SER A 62 5.96 -9.12 -12.57
CA SER A 62 5.24 -9.50 -11.34
C SER A 62 4.51 -10.84 -11.49
N GLU A 63 3.82 -11.05 -12.60
CA GLU A 63 3.16 -12.31 -12.94
C GLU A 63 4.18 -13.46 -13.01
N THR A 64 5.31 -13.25 -13.67
CA THR A 64 6.35 -14.27 -13.86
C THR A 64 6.99 -14.67 -12.54
N VAL A 65 7.37 -13.69 -11.71
CA VAL A 65 7.95 -13.95 -10.38
C VAL A 65 6.96 -14.71 -9.49
N TYR A 66 5.71 -14.27 -9.46
CA TYR A 66 4.66 -14.90 -8.67
C TYR A 66 4.42 -16.37 -9.11
N ASN A 67 4.24 -16.57 -10.41
CA ASN A 67 4.00 -17.90 -10.97
C ASN A 67 5.20 -18.83 -10.73
N TYR A 68 6.42 -18.34 -10.90
CA TYR A 68 7.63 -19.12 -10.63
C TYR A 68 7.67 -19.62 -9.18
N ILE A 69 7.40 -18.74 -8.22
CA ILE A 69 7.38 -19.09 -6.79
C ILE A 69 6.31 -20.13 -6.49
N GLN A 70 5.11 -19.94 -7.06
CA GLN A 70 3.97 -20.86 -6.84
C GLN A 70 4.19 -22.23 -7.49
N ASP A 71 4.58 -22.24 -8.77
CA ASP A 71 4.72 -23.50 -9.55
C ASP A 71 5.85 -24.36 -9.02
N ASN A 72 6.95 -23.73 -8.61
CA ASN A 72 8.10 -24.42 -8.03
C ASN A 72 7.98 -24.62 -6.51
N LYS A 73 6.88 -24.16 -5.88
CA LYS A 73 6.64 -24.26 -4.44
C LYS A 73 7.82 -23.75 -3.61
N VAL A 74 8.40 -22.64 -4.06
CA VAL A 74 9.52 -22.00 -3.37
C VAL A 74 9.02 -21.35 -2.09
N ASN A 75 9.48 -21.87 -0.95
CA ASN A 75 9.12 -21.31 0.36
C ASN A 75 9.96 -20.06 0.63
N ILE A 76 9.38 -18.90 0.43
CA ILE A 76 10.02 -17.61 0.70
C ILE A 76 9.53 -17.01 2.01
N LEU A 77 10.42 -16.25 2.67
CA LEU A 77 10.11 -15.43 3.83
C LEU A 77 10.00 -13.96 3.38
N GLY A 78 8.79 -13.44 3.38
CA GLY A 78 8.50 -12.10 2.89
C GLY A 78 8.37 -12.04 1.35
N GLU A 79 8.44 -10.84 0.81
CA GLU A 79 8.33 -10.57 -0.63
C GLU A 79 9.73 -10.49 -1.28
N PRO A 80 9.84 -10.86 -2.58
CA PRO A 80 11.06 -10.62 -3.35
C PRO A 80 11.40 -9.13 -3.39
N LEU A 81 12.64 -8.77 -3.09
CA LEU A 81 13.11 -7.40 -3.10
C LEU A 81 14.00 -7.16 -4.32
N PRO A 82 13.82 -6.07 -5.08
CA PRO A 82 14.73 -5.71 -6.15
C PRO A 82 16.15 -5.55 -5.61
N ASN A 83 17.15 -6.16 -6.30
CA ASN A 83 18.55 -6.02 -5.93
C ASN A 83 19.13 -4.75 -6.53
N GLU A 84 19.23 -3.69 -5.73
CA GLU A 84 19.71 -2.37 -6.21
C GLU A 84 21.20 -2.37 -6.60
N ASP A 85 22.01 -3.20 -5.93
CA ASP A 85 23.48 -3.21 -6.14
C ASP A 85 23.89 -3.84 -7.46
N LYS A 86 23.17 -4.87 -7.91
CA LYS A 86 23.52 -5.67 -9.08
C LYS A 86 22.58 -5.47 -10.26
N GLN A 87 21.49 -4.74 -10.06
CA GLN A 87 20.52 -4.51 -11.11
C GLN A 87 21.15 -3.77 -12.30
N PRO A 88 21.11 -4.33 -13.51
CA PRO A 88 21.53 -3.62 -14.70
C PRO A 88 20.70 -2.36 -14.93
N VAL A 89 21.30 -1.37 -15.56
CA VAL A 89 20.57 -0.18 -15.99
C VAL A 89 19.52 -0.58 -17.03
N ILE A 90 18.27 -0.20 -16.79
CA ILE A 90 17.16 -0.50 -17.69
C ILE A 90 16.79 0.76 -18.46
N ASP A 91 16.85 0.68 -19.78
CA ASP A 91 16.41 1.73 -20.68
C ASP A 91 15.38 1.20 -21.67
N PHE A 92 14.13 1.59 -21.46
CA PHE A 92 13.00 1.19 -22.31
C PHE A 92 12.97 1.87 -23.69
N ASP A 93 13.88 2.80 -23.97
CA ASP A 93 13.98 3.46 -25.28
C ASP A 93 14.92 2.71 -26.23
N THR A 94 15.99 2.11 -25.70
CA THR A 94 17.07 1.53 -26.50
C THR A 94 17.21 0.03 -26.37
N MET A 95 16.72 -0.55 -25.26
CA MET A 95 16.82 -1.98 -24.98
C MET A 95 15.57 -2.73 -25.38
N GLU A 96 15.74 -3.95 -25.90
CA GLU A 96 14.66 -4.87 -26.25
C GLU A 96 14.60 -6.09 -25.30
N GLU A 97 15.67 -6.30 -24.54
CA GLU A 97 15.78 -7.36 -23.55
C GLU A 97 16.05 -6.75 -22.19
N PHE A 98 15.37 -7.25 -21.17
CA PHE A 98 15.45 -6.77 -19.80
C PHE A 98 15.82 -7.89 -18.86
N GLU A 99 16.75 -7.61 -17.95
CA GLU A 99 17.14 -8.51 -16.88
C GLU A 99 16.83 -7.85 -15.52
N PHE A 100 16.05 -8.54 -14.70
CA PHE A 100 15.65 -8.09 -13.38
C PHE A 100 16.18 -9.03 -12.32
N LEU A 101 16.74 -8.47 -11.27
CA LEU A 101 17.36 -9.20 -10.17
C LEU A 101 16.59 -8.96 -8.88
N PHE A 102 16.21 -10.05 -8.22
CA PHE A 102 15.49 -9.99 -6.95
C PHE A 102 16.22 -10.80 -5.88
N ASP A 103 16.40 -10.22 -4.71
CA ASP A 103 16.81 -10.93 -3.52
C ASP A 103 15.59 -11.59 -2.89
N ILE A 104 15.70 -12.89 -2.65
CA ILE A 104 14.68 -13.68 -1.97
C ILE A 104 15.28 -14.35 -0.73
N ALA A 105 14.54 -14.34 0.35
CA ALA A 105 14.87 -15.08 1.54
C ALA A 105 14.14 -16.44 1.53
N LEU A 106 14.88 -17.52 1.52
CA LEU A 106 14.32 -18.87 1.51
C LEU A 106 14.04 -19.34 2.94
N ALA A 107 12.85 -19.86 3.19
CA ALA A 107 12.53 -20.52 4.44
C ALA A 107 13.33 -21.84 4.56
N PRO A 108 13.88 -22.13 5.73
CA PRO A 108 14.52 -23.43 5.97
C PRO A 108 13.48 -24.56 5.95
N GLU A 109 13.83 -25.66 5.35
CA GLU A 109 13.02 -26.87 5.50
C GLU A 109 13.21 -27.45 6.91
N PHE A 110 12.12 -27.70 7.60
CA PHE A 110 12.13 -28.34 8.89
C PHE A 110 10.99 -29.34 9.00
N GLU A 111 11.22 -30.41 9.73
CA GLU A 111 10.22 -31.42 10.02
C GLU A 111 9.69 -31.20 11.45
N ALA A 112 8.46 -30.71 11.57
CA ALA A 112 7.81 -30.58 12.87
C ALA A 112 7.26 -31.94 13.30
N LYS A 113 7.91 -32.58 14.27
CA LYS A 113 7.47 -33.85 14.85
C LYS A 113 6.74 -33.57 16.17
N VAL A 114 5.41 -33.53 16.10
CA VAL A 114 4.58 -33.48 17.31
C VAL A 114 4.22 -34.93 17.70
N THR A 115 4.48 -35.27 18.95
CA THR A 115 4.24 -36.60 19.51
C THR A 115 3.27 -36.51 20.68
N ALA A 116 2.72 -37.66 21.07
CA ALA A 116 1.85 -37.73 22.27
C ALA A 116 2.55 -37.41 23.59
N LYS A 117 3.88 -37.25 23.56
CA LYS A 117 4.67 -36.84 24.75
C LYS A 117 4.84 -35.34 24.87
N ASP A 118 4.55 -34.60 23.80
CA ASP A 118 4.65 -33.16 23.81
C ASP A 118 3.50 -32.56 24.60
N LYS A 119 3.83 -31.68 25.51
CA LYS A 119 2.87 -30.97 26.35
C LYS A 119 2.68 -29.56 25.80
N VAL A 120 1.45 -29.22 25.52
CA VAL A 120 1.05 -27.88 25.12
C VAL A 120 0.16 -27.31 26.23
N GLU A 121 0.51 -26.15 26.73
CA GLU A 121 -0.34 -25.43 27.69
C GLU A 121 -1.60 -24.95 26.98
N TYR A 122 -2.75 -25.30 27.54
CA TYR A 122 -4.04 -24.84 27.06
C TYR A 122 -4.61 -23.85 28.09
N TYR A 123 -4.87 -22.64 27.62
CA TYR A 123 -5.36 -21.58 28.47
C TYR A 123 -6.88 -21.45 28.33
N ASN A 124 -7.59 -21.54 29.48
CA ASN A 124 -8.98 -21.11 29.56
C ASN A 124 -9.02 -19.62 29.86
N ILE A 125 -9.81 -18.89 29.08
CA ILE A 125 -10.05 -17.46 29.31
C ILE A 125 -11.36 -17.33 30.08
N ASP A 126 -11.23 -17.00 31.36
CA ASP A 126 -12.40 -16.69 32.18
C ASP A 126 -12.87 -15.26 31.85
N VAL A 127 -14.13 -15.15 31.46
CA VAL A 127 -14.74 -13.86 31.14
C VAL A 127 -15.04 -13.13 32.43
N THR A 128 -14.34 -12.01 32.67
CA THR A 128 -14.56 -11.16 33.85
C THR A 128 -15.63 -10.10 33.59
N ASP A 129 -16.22 -9.59 34.65
CA ASP A 129 -17.17 -8.47 34.55
C ASP A 129 -16.56 -7.23 33.92
N GLU A 130 -15.26 -7.00 34.11
CA GLU A 130 -14.50 -5.91 33.46
C GLU A 130 -14.46 -6.07 31.96
N MET A 131 -14.20 -7.29 31.45
CA MET A 131 -14.21 -7.57 30.01
C MET A 131 -15.62 -7.36 29.42
N VAL A 132 -16.66 -7.79 30.11
CA VAL A 132 -18.06 -7.58 29.72
C VAL A 132 -18.37 -6.08 29.66
N ASN A 133 -18.02 -5.34 30.72
CA ASN A 133 -18.27 -3.90 30.78
C ASN A 133 -17.49 -3.12 29.71
N ALA A 134 -16.26 -3.50 29.43
CA ALA A 134 -15.46 -2.91 28.34
C ALA A 134 -16.16 -3.13 26.98
N GLN A 135 -16.62 -4.35 26.73
CA GLN A 135 -17.33 -4.68 25.48
C GLN A 135 -18.67 -3.93 25.36
N VAL A 136 -19.43 -3.87 26.44
CA VAL A 136 -20.69 -3.11 26.51
C VAL A 136 -20.44 -1.62 26.25
N SER A 137 -19.36 -1.06 26.81
CA SER A 137 -18.97 0.33 26.57
C SER A 137 -18.64 0.62 25.11
N GLN A 138 -17.95 -0.29 24.44
CA GLN A 138 -17.71 -0.17 23.00
C GLN A 138 -18.99 -0.18 22.18
N TYR A 139 -19.94 -1.06 22.51
CA TYR A 139 -21.24 -1.07 21.84
C TYR A 139 -22.04 0.21 22.08
N LYS A 140 -22.04 0.72 23.31
CA LYS A 140 -22.69 2.00 23.64
C LYS A 140 -22.09 3.16 22.84
N GLN A 141 -20.77 3.22 22.70
CA GLN A 141 -20.10 4.26 21.91
C GLN A 141 -20.47 4.19 20.43
N ARG A 142 -20.56 2.97 19.85
CA ARG A 142 -20.95 2.80 18.43
C ARG A 142 -22.41 3.12 18.15
N ALA A 143 -23.28 2.84 19.10
CA ALA A 143 -24.72 3.06 18.99
C ALA A 143 -25.16 4.46 19.50
N GLY A 144 -24.24 5.20 20.11
CA GLY A 144 -24.50 6.50 20.69
C GLY A 144 -24.83 7.57 19.64
N GLN A 145 -25.59 8.56 20.05
CA GLN A 145 -25.86 9.76 19.25
C GLN A 145 -25.23 10.96 19.96
N TYR A 146 -24.57 11.80 19.18
CA TYR A 146 -24.01 13.03 19.72
C TYR A 146 -25.11 14.02 20.05
N GLN A 147 -25.09 14.53 21.28
CA GLN A 147 -25.96 15.59 21.74
C GLN A 147 -25.14 16.79 22.19
N LYS A 148 -25.62 17.97 21.85
CA LYS A 148 -24.98 19.21 22.32
C LYS A 148 -25.24 19.38 23.82
N VAL A 149 -24.17 19.63 24.56
CA VAL A 149 -24.19 19.89 25.99
C VAL A 149 -23.71 21.30 26.28
N ASP A 150 -24.19 21.89 27.39
CA ASP A 150 -23.83 23.26 27.76
C ASP A 150 -22.56 23.34 28.64
N SER A 151 -22.15 22.22 29.22
CA SER A 151 -20.96 22.12 30.05
C SER A 151 -20.16 20.89 29.67
N PHE A 152 -18.84 21.08 29.50
CA PHE A 152 -17.90 20.02 29.16
C PHE A 152 -17.69 19.04 30.34
N GLN A 153 -17.72 17.75 30.05
CA GLN A 153 -17.27 16.68 30.93
C GLN A 153 -16.22 15.83 30.20
N GLY A 154 -15.30 15.21 30.94
CA GLY A 154 -14.06 14.62 30.45
C GLY A 154 -14.10 13.86 29.12
N ASN A 155 -15.18 13.15 28.82
CA ASN A 155 -15.34 12.36 27.60
C ASN A 155 -16.05 13.09 26.46
N ASP A 156 -16.38 14.37 26.64
CA ASP A 156 -17.08 15.14 25.65
C ASP A 156 -16.15 15.56 24.51
N MET A 157 -16.74 15.75 23.35
CA MET A 157 -16.05 16.19 22.15
C MET A 157 -16.24 17.70 21.99
N LEU A 158 -15.15 18.42 21.88
CA LEU A 158 -15.14 19.86 21.57
C LEU A 158 -15.03 20.07 20.05
N LYS A 159 -15.90 20.92 19.52
CA LYS A 159 -15.86 21.34 18.12
C LYS A 159 -15.80 22.85 18.05
N GLY A 160 -14.76 23.39 17.41
CA GLY A 160 -14.59 24.83 17.35
C GLY A 160 -13.41 25.25 16.48
N LEU A 161 -12.97 26.49 16.68
CA LEU A 161 -11.75 27.01 16.06
C LEU A 161 -10.56 26.58 16.93
N LEU A 162 -9.61 25.88 16.31
CA LEU A 162 -8.30 25.64 16.89
C LEU A 162 -7.33 26.67 16.32
N ALA A 163 -6.71 27.46 17.19
CA ALA A 163 -5.76 28.48 16.79
C ALA A 163 -4.45 28.36 17.57
N GLU A 164 -3.33 28.58 16.87
CA GLU A 164 -2.01 28.71 17.52
C GLU A 164 -1.99 29.99 18.35
N LEU A 165 -1.48 29.89 19.58
CA LEU A 165 -1.36 31.01 20.49
C LEU A 165 0.10 31.53 20.53
N ASP A 166 0.26 32.83 20.77
CA ASP A 166 1.55 33.44 21.09
C ASP A 166 1.91 33.16 22.57
N ALA A 167 3.08 33.70 23.00
CA ALA A 167 3.56 33.53 24.37
C ALA A 167 2.67 34.24 25.42
N GLU A 168 1.87 35.21 25.01
CA GLU A 168 0.93 35.95 25.82
C GLU A 168 -0.48 35.34 25.85
N GLY A 169 -0.72 34.25 25.10
CA GLY A 169 -2.00 33.54 25.05
C GLY A 169 -3.03 34.12 24.06
N ASN A 170 -2.61 35.04 23.18
CA ASN A 170 -3.46 35.55 22.11
C ASN A 170 -3.30 34.72 20.83
N THR A 171 -4.27 34.78 19.95
CA THR A 171 -4.16 34.12 18.64
C THR A 171 -2.99 34.72 17.86
N LYS A 172 -2.03 33.90 17.48
CA LYS A 172 -0.82 34.28 16.76
C LYS A 172 -1.15 34.71 15.34
N GLU A 173 -0.72 35.95 14.96
CA GLU A 173 -0.90 36.44 13.61
C GLU A 173 -0.08 35.60 12.62
N GLY A 174 -0.75 35.08 11.58
CA GLY A 174 -0.13 34.14 10.63
C GLY A 174 0.13 32.73 11.17
N GLY A 175 -0.30 32.42 12.40
CA GLY A 175 -0.23 31.09 12.99
C GLY A 175 -1.26 30.12 12.40
N ILE A 176 -1.17 28.85 12.82
CA ILE A 176 -2.07 27.79 12.35
C ILE A 176 -3.48 28.05 12.91
N GLN A 177 -4.49 28.06 12.04
CA GLN A 177 -5.90 28.14 12.40
C GLN A 177 -6.68 27.08 11.64
N VAL A 178 -7.49 26.30 12.37
CA VAL A 178 -8.34 25.23 11.80
C VAL A 178 -9.78 25.44 12.26
N GLU A 179 -10.64 25.84 11.34
CA GLU A 179 -12.07 25.97 11.61
C GLU A 179 -12.74 24.59 11.68
N GLY A 180 -13.67 24.42 12.62
CA GLY A 180 -14.40 23.18 12.80
C GLY A 180 -13.55 22.00 13.30
N ALA A 181 -12.41 22.29 13.89
CA ALA A 181 -11.58 21.27 14.53
C ALA A 181 -12.36 20.52 15.59
N VAL A 182 -12.16 19.21 15.62
CA VAL A 182 -12.76 18.30 16.59
C VAL A 182 -11.67 17.80 17.51
N MET A 183 -11.86 18.00 18.80
CA MET A 183 -10.91 17.61 19.84
C MET A 183 -11.61 16.79 20.92
N MET A 184 -10.94 15.76 21.39
CA MET A 184 -11.33 14.97 22.57
C MET A 184 -10.21 15.09 23.60
N PRO A 185 -10.32 15.98 24.59
CA PRO A 185 -9.25 16.29 25.53
C PRO A 185 -8.72 15.07 26.29
N GLU A 186 -9.59 14.10 26.61
CA GLU A 186 -9.17 12.86 27.28
C GLU A 186 -8.10 12.05 26.51
N TYR A 187 -8.07 12.17 25.18
CA TYR A 187 -7.08 11.47 24.34
C TYR A 187 -5.85 12.30 24.01
N MET A 188 -5.79 13.54 24.49
CA MET A 188 -4.61 14.38 24.32
C MET A 188 -3.54 14.02 25.35
N LYS A 189 -2.29 13.91 24.87
CA LYS A 189 -1.16 13.55 25.76
C LYS A 189 -0.73 14.69 26.69
N ASN A 190 -1.07 15.92 26.36
CA ASN A 190 -0.75 17.11 27.16
C ASN A 190 -1.98 17.50 27.94
N ALA A 191 -1.82 17.63 29.24
CA ALA A 191 -2.88 18.04 30.16
C ALA A 191 -3.02 19.57 30.28
N ASP A 192 -2.19 20.34 29.57
CA ASP A 192 -2.12 21.82 29.61
C ASP A 192 -2.94 22.47 28.51
#